data_e830af67df65a7c4391557742379e0e9
#
_entry.id   e830af67df65a7c4391557742379e0e9
#
_cell.length_a   1.000
_cell.length_b   1.000
_cell.length_c   1.000
_cell.angle_alpha   90.00
_cell.angle_beta   90.00
_cell.angle_gamma   90.00
#
_symmetry.space_group_name_H-M   'P 1'
#
loop_
_entity.id
_entity.type
_entity.pdbx_description
1 polymer ?
#
loop_
_entity_poly.entity_id
_entity_poly.type
_entity_poly.pdbx_seq_one_letter_code
_entity_poly.pdbx_strand_id
1 'polypeptide(L)'
;MNDHCGLCGNKLTSLDTILGENKLSDDNILCNQCLEKASNINQELLYDLHNFNINDIKTLIQDGKIDKEGTEEIPNENLSVITNSEQGLLSKDLYKKRLKEIKQQLDQLKANLSMFAKGEIKELPHILAPDEVILAITDAQFSKTVDAGILLVTPKRIISVSKAMFSPAKVNEYLNENILEVSFVKSFLSPIIKIHTNDKIVEFESFLNKDYAEDFYNFIKKIYNKEKYQKQSDEVKAISSEAVFKQLEKLAQLREGGILTEEEFAVQKKKLLEKL
;
A
#
# COMPACT_ATOMS: atom_id res chain seq x y z
N MET A 1 7.68 18.63 40.35
CA MET A 1 7.78 18.11 38.96
C MET A 1 9.24 17.87 38.69
N ASN A 2 9.59 16.72 38.19
CA ASN A 2 10.99 16.43 37.83
C ASN A 2 11.34 17.23 36.58
N ASP A 3 12.16 18.28 36.73
CA ASP A 3 12.61 19.09 35.58
C ASP A 3 13.80 18.49 34.81
N HIS A 4 14.19 17.29 35.17
CA HIS A 4 15.33 16.58 34.57
C HIS A 4 14.93 15.19 34.09
N CYS A 5 15.56 14.75 32.99
CA CYS A 5 15.39 13.42 32.44
C CYS A 5 15.87 12.35 33.43
N GLY A 6 15.01 11.37 33.77
CA GLY A 6 15.33 10.31 34.72
C GLY A 6 16.46 9.39 34.27
N LEU A 7 16.80 9.38 32.96
CA LEU A 7 17.85 8.53 32.41
C LEU A 7 19.20 9.26 32.28
N CYS A 8 19.25 10.42 31.63
CA CYS A 8 20.51 11.14 31.36
C CYS A 8 20.76 12.35 32.27
N GLY A 9 19.78 12.72 33.11
CA GLY A 9 19.89 13.87 34.01
C GLY A 9 19.83 15.24 33.34
N ASN A 10 19.68 15.33 32.03
CA ASN A 10 19.58 16.61 31.33
C ASN A 10 18.26 17.32 31.67
N LYS A 11 18.29 18.64 31.70
CA LYS A 11 17.09 19.45 31.90
C LYS A 11 16.09 19.21 30.76
N LEU A 12 14.84 18.94 31.12
CA LEU A 12 13.75 18.74 30.16
C LEU A 12 13.36 20.08 29.51
N THR A 13 13.06 20.01 28.24
CA THR A 13 12.52 21.12 27.47
C THR A 13 11.01 21.08 27.44
N SER A 14 10.36 22.17 27.01
CA SER A 14 8.91 22.19 26.80
C SER A 14 8.44 21.11 25.82
N LEU A 15 9.29 20.75 24.84
CA LEU A 15 8.99 19.71 23.84
C LEU A 15 9.03 18.29 24.43
N ASP A 16 9.72 18.09 25.56
CA ASP A 16 9.78 16.79 26.23
C ASP A 16 8.57 16.54 27.15
N THR A 17 7.77 17.58 27.44
CA THR A 17 6.68 17.54 28.44
C THR A 17 5.31 17.96 27.93
N ILE A 18 5.20 18.49 26.71
CA ILE A 18 3.97 19.12 26.17
C ILE A 18 2.75 18.18 26.16
N LEU A 19 2.92 16.88 25.94
CA LEU A 19 1.81 15.94 25.85
C LEU A 19 1.80 14.87 26.97
N GLY A 20 2.74 14.92 27.90
CA GLY A 20 2.87 13.92 28.95
C GLY A 20 3.28 12.53 28.45
N GLU A 21 3.63 12.40 27.18
CA GLU A 21 3.91 11.13 26.51
C GLU A 21 5.21 10.48 26.96
N ASN A 22 6.15 11.26 27.54
CA ASN A 22 7.45 10.75 27.98
C ASN A 22 7.46 10.37 29.46
N LYS A 23 6.30 10.19 30.09
CA LYS A 23 6.16 9.89 31.51
C LYS A 23 6.09 8.38 31.75
N LEU A 24 6.93 7.89 32.69
CA LEU A 24 7.00 6.51 33.12
C LEU A 24 6.04 6.21 34.27
N SER A 25 5.87 4.93 34.62
CA SER A 25 5.01 4.43 35.70
C SER A 25 5.40 4.96 37.08
N ASP A 26 6.66 5.31 37.27
CA ASP A 26 7.27 5.83 38.51
C ASP A 26 7.41 7.36 38.53
N ASP A 27 6.60 8.07 37.73
CA ASP A 27 6.60 9.52 37.58
C ASP A 27 7.91 10.13 37.04
N ASN A 28 8.89 9.33 36.65
CA ASN A 28 10.05 9.82 35.93
C ASN A 28 9.67 10.22 34.49
N ILE A 29 10.39 11.20 33.92
CA ILE A 29 10.18 11.67 32.55
C ILE A 29 11.46 11.45 31.76
N LEU A 30 11.34 10.95 30.55
CA LEU A 30 12.45 10.84 29.61
C LEU A 30 12.50 12.06 28.69
N CYS A 31 13.69 12.56 28.36
CA CYS A 31 13.82 13.47 27.25
C CYS A 31 13.67 12.71 25.91
N ASN A 32 13.29 13.41 24.84
CA ASN A 32 13.04 12.81 23.53
C ASN A 32 14.23 11.98 23.01
N GLN A 33 15.47 12.40 23.25
CA GLN A 33 16.66 11.64 22.88
C GLN A 33 16.81 10.33 23.65
N CYS A 34 16.44 10.31 24.92
CA CYS A 34 16.51 9.08 25.74
C CYS A 34 15.37 8.13 25.41
N LEU A 35 14.18 8.65 25.12
CA LEU A 35 13.06 7.87 24.63
C LEU A 35 13.39 7.24 23.29
N GLU A 36 13.96 7.99 22.36
CA GLU A 36 14.40 7.49 21.05
C GLU A 36 15.43 6.36 21.18
N LYS A 37 16.42 6.51 22.07
CA LYS A 37 17.41 5.46 22.32
C LYS A 37 16.80 4.19 22.90
N ALA A 38 15.90 4.33 23.86
CA ALA A 38 15.25 3.19 24.50
C ALA A 38 14.27 2.51 23.54
N SER A 39 13.50 3.27 22.77
CA SER A 39 12.54 2.74 21.79
C SER A 39 13.20 2.05 20.59
N ASN A 40 14.42 2.42 20.23
CA ASN A 40 15.20 1.70 19.24
C ASN A 40 15.59 0.28 19.68
N ILE A 41 15.57 0.00 20.98
CA ILE A 41 15.86 -1.32 21.56
C ILE A 41 14.53 -2.07 21.80
N ASN A 42 13.53 -1.42 22.40
CA ASN A 42 12.21 -1.97 22.61
C ASN A 42 11.13 -0.96 22.19
N GLN A 43 10.42 -1.27 21.11
CA GLN A 43 9.42 -0.39 20.50
C GLN A 43 8.11 -0.30 21.28
N GLU A 44 7.80 -1.25 22.16
CA GLU A 44 6.62 -1.19 23.02
C GLU A 44 6.62 0.04 23.91
N LEU A 45 7.80 0.59 24.22
CA LEU A 45 7.95 1.82 24.99
C LEU A 45 7.19 3.02 24.38
N LEU A 46 6.93 3.02 23.07
CA LEU A 46 6.23 4.12 22.40
C LEU A 46 4.72 4.04 22.59
N TYR A 47 4.21 2.85 22.85
CA TYR A 47 2.76 2.63 23.00
C TYR A 47 2.36 2.52 24.47
N ASP A 48 3.23 1.98 25.30
CA ASP A 48 2.94 1.61 26.67
C ASP A 48 4.01 2.13 27.66
N LEU A 49 4.61 3.29 27.38
CA LEU A 49 5.68 3.88 28.20
C LEU A 49 5.29 3.99 29.68
N HIS A 50 4.03 4.24 29.98
CA HIS A 50 3.47 4.36 31.33
C HIS A 50 3.46 3.03 32.11
N ASN A 51 3.72 1.88 31.46
CA ASN A 51 3.87 0.59 32.11
C ASN A 51 5.32 0.27 32.53
N PHE A 52 6.27 1.10 32.12
CA PHE A 52 7.71 0.92 32.40
C PHE A 52 8.16 1.92 33.45
N ASN A 53 9.04 1.50 34.36
CA ASN A 53 9.71 2.37 35.31
C ASN A 53 11.14 2.68 34.83
N ILE A 54 11.83 3.62 35.51
CA ILE A 54 13.17 4.06 35.10
C ILE A 54 14.23 2.94 35.18
N ASN A 55 14.05 1.96 36.05
CA ASN A 55 14.96 0.84 36.14
C ASN A 55 14.80 -0.12 34.96
N ASP A 56 13.57 -0.33 34.49
CA ASP A 56 13.30 -1.10 33.27
C ASP A 56 14.01 -0.48 32.07
N ILE A 57 13.93 0.84 31.95
CA ILE A 57 14.63 1.57 30.87
C ILE A 57 16.15 1.45 30.98
N LYS A 58 16.70 1.53 32.19
CA LYS A 58 18.14 1.37 32.41
C LYS A 58 18.60 -0.04 32.07
N THR A 59 17.88 -1.06 32.52
CA THR A 59 18.18 -2.47 32.25
C THR A 59 18.08 -2.73 30.74
N LEU A 60 17.02 -2.22 30.09
CA LEU A 60 16.85 -2.33 28.63
C LEU A 60 18.06 -1.80 27.84
N ILE A 61 18.57 -0.63 28.26
CA ILE A 61 19.70 0.00 27.58
C ILE A 61 21.01 -0.75 27.87
N GLN A 62 21.16 -1.33 29.08
CA GLN A 62 22.36 -2.09 29.47
C GLN A 62 22.41 -3.48 28.83
N ASP A 63 21.29 -4.19 28.81
CA ASP A 63 21.24 -5.60 28.43
C ASP A 63 20.66 -5.83 27.03
N GLY A 64 20.07 -4.80 26.41
CA GLY A 64 19.51 -4.85 25.05
C GLY A 64 18.22 -5.67 24.90
N LYS A 65 17.69 -6.25 26.00
CA LYS A 65 16.41 -7.00 26.00
C LYS A 65 15.73 -6.96 27.36
N ILE A 66 14.42 -6.74 27.38
CA ILE A 66 13.54 -7.07 28.50
C ILE A 66 12.60 -8.16 28.01
N ASP A 67 12.66 -9.35 28.57
CA ASP A 67 11.69 -10.41 28.34
C ASP A 67 10.47 -10.16 29.22
N LYS A 68 9.31 -9.93 28.59
CA LYS A 68 8.02 -9.92 29.28
C LYS A 68 7.51 -11.35 29.43
N GLU A 69 7.40 -11.84 30.64
CA GLU A 69 6.55 -12.99 30.96
C GLU A 69 5.09 -12.53 31.04
N GLY A 70 4.25 -13.13 30.21
CA GLY A 70 2.81 -13.20 30.39
C GLY A 70 1.95 -12.28 29.54
N THR A 71 1.75 -12.62 28.29
CA THR A 71 0.45 -12.43 27.61
C THR A 71 0.30 -13.56 26.59
N GLU A 72 -0.82 -14.28 26.68
CA GLU A 72 -1.16 -15.43 25.84
C GLU A 72 -1.09 -15.06 24.36
N GLU A 73 -0.29 -15.82 23.62
CA GLU A 73 -0.18 -15.74 22.16
C GLU A 73 -1.48 -16.20 21.51
N ILE A 74 -2.11 -15.31 20.80
CA ILE A 74 -3.07 -15.72 19.75
C ILE A 74 -2.21 -16.13 18.55
N PRO A 75 -2.30 -17.36 18.04
CA PRO A 75 -1.50 -17.80 16.92
C PRO A 75 -1.92 -17.03 15.66
N ASN A 76 -1.12 -16.09 15.27
CA ASN A 76 -1.21 -15.42 13.97
C ASN A 76 -0.33 -16.22 13.00
N GLU A 77 -0.89 -17.27 12.45
CA GLU A 77 -0.25 -18.03 11.38
C GLU A 77 -0.13 -17.16 10.12
N ASN A 78 1.09 -17.08 9.62
CA ASN A 78 1.49 -16.51 8.33
C ASN A 78 1.50 -14.97 8.16
N LEU A 79 2.05 -14.23 9.13
CA LEU A 79 2.74 -12.99 8.81
C LEU A 79 4.22 -13.30 8.67
N SER A 80 4.75 -13.39 7.45
CA SER A 80 6.19 -13.38 7.25
C SER A 80 6.70 -11.96 7.54
N VAL A 81 6.88 -11.67 8.83
CA VAL A 81 7.70 -10.55 9.25
C VAL A 81 9.12 -10.93 8.85
N ILE A 82 9.59 -10.39 7.73
CA ILE A 82 11.01 -10.46 7.40
C ILE A 82 11.73 -9.58 8.43
N THR A 83 12.10 -10.18 9.56
CA THR A 83 13.11 -9.62 10.42
C THR A 83 14.41 -9.65 9.64
N ASN A 84 14.92 -8.47 9.27
CA ASN A 84 16.17 -8.25 8.56
C ASN A 84 17.37 -8.72 9.38
N SER A 85 17.58 -10.02 9.51
CA SER A 85 18.75 -10.57 10.19
C SER A 85 19.83 -11.14 9.27
N GLU A 86 19.66 -11.12 7.93
CA GLU A 86 20.70 -11.61 6.99
C GLU A 86 20.80 -10.89 5.63
N GLN A 87 20.16 -9.74 5.41
CA GLN A 87 20.51 -8.91 4.26
C GLN A 87 21.63 -7.97 4.68
N GLY A 88 22.83 -8.18 4.13
CA GLY A 88 24.01 -7.37 4.36
C GLY A 88 23.65 -5.89 4.24
N LEU A 89 23.96 -5.12 5.27
CA LEU A 89 23.73 -3.68 5.37
C LEU A 89 24.12 -3.01 4.04
N LEU A 90 23.14 -2.48 3.30
CA LEU A 90 23.40 -1.70 2.11
C LEU A 90 24.40 -0.60 2.49
N SER A 91 25.50 -0.49 1.77
CA SER A 91 26.46 0.59 2.04
C SER A 91 25.72 1.94 1.90
N LYS A 92 26.11 2.91 2.72
CA LYS A 92 25.47 4.23 2.77
C LYS A 92 25.36 4.90 1.39
N ASP A 93 26.34 4.68 0.52
CA ASP A 93 26.35 5.24 -0.82
C ASP A 93 25.42 4.49 -1.76
N LEU A 94 25.36 3.16 -1.65
CA LEU A 94 24.43 2.34 -2.42
C LEU A 94 22.97 2.64 -2.05
N TYR A 95 22.68 2.79 -0.76
CA TYR A 95 21.37 3.22 -0.28
C TYR A 95 20.96 4.58 -0.87
N LYS A 96 21.84 5.58 -0.80
CA LYS A 96 21.58 6.93 -1.36
C LYS A 96 21.33 6.88 -2.86
N LYS A 97 22.13 6.11 -3.59
CA LYS A 97 21.96 5.89 -5.03
C LYS A 97 20.60 5.27 -5.32
N ARG A 98 20.26 4.18 -4.64
CA ARG A 98 19.00 3.48 -4.84
C ARG A 98 17.79 4.34 -4.47
N LEU A 99 17.85 5.09 -3.38
CA LEU A 99 16.79 6.02 -3.00
C LEU A 99 16.57 7.12 -4.05
N LYS A 100 17.66 7.62 -4.67
CA LYS A 100 17.57 8.59 -5.75
C LYS A 100 16.90 7.99 -6.99
N GLU A 101 17.27 6.78 -7.37
CA GLU A 101 16.64 6.04 -8.48
C GLU A 101 15.15 5.81 -8.25
N ILE A 102 14.76 5.36 -7.05
CA ILE A 102 13.35 5.19 -6.66
C ILE A 102 12.59 6.50 -6.77
N LYS A 103 13.11 7.60 -6.23
CA LYS A 103 12.47 8.92 -6.35
C LYS A 103 12.27 9.34 -7.81
N GLN A 104 13.26 9.10 -8.68
CA GLN A 104 13.13 9.37 -10.11
C GLN A 104 12.02 8.52 -10.75
N GLN A 105 11.89 7.25 -10.37
CA GLN A 105 10.77 6.41 -10.83
C GLN A 105 9.42 6.96 -10.37
N LEU A 106 9.30 7.39 -9.11
CA LEU A 106 8.07 7.99 -8.58
C LEU A 106 7.69 9.29 -9.32
N ASP A 107 8.68 10.13 -9.65
CA ASP A 107 8.48 11.35 -10.44
C ASP A 107 8.00 11.02 -11.86
N GLN A 108 8.60 10.01 -12.51
CA GLN A 108 8.17 9.54 -13.85
C GLN A 108 6.76 8.98 -13.85
N LEU A 109 6.38 8.27 -12.80
CA LEU A 109 5.03 7.73 -12.60
C LEU A 109 4.02 8.84 -12.22
N LYS A 110 4.49 10.06 -11.99
CA LYS A 110 3.68 11.17 -11.43
C LYS A 110 2.95 10.73 -10.15
N ALA A 111 3.64 9.95 -9.33
CA ALA A 111 3.06 9.40 -8.10
C ALA A 111 2.66 10.55 -7.15
N ASN A 112 1.36 10.69 -6.90
CA ASN A 112 0.85 11.67 -5.97
C ASN A 112 0.58 11.01 -4.61
N LEU A 113 1.66 10.81 -3.87
CA LEU A 113 1.60 10.22 -2.53
C LEU A 113 1.44 11.31 -1.48
N SER A 114 0.81 10.96 -0.38
CA SER A 114 0.67 11.85 0.78
C SER A 114 2.02 12.20 1.38
N MET A 115 2.04 13.29 2.15
CA MET A 115 3.25 13.68 2.89
C MET A 115 3.67 12.60 3.92
N PHE A 116 2.75 11.74 4.32
CA PHE A 116 2.99 10.66 5.28
C PHE A 116 3.75 9.48 4.68
N ALA A 117 3.73 9.29 3.37
CA ALA A 117 4.46 8.21 2.67
C ALA A 117 6.00 8.36 2.65
N LYS A 118 6.53 9.46 3.20
CA LYS A 118 7.98 9.72 3.19
C LYS A 118 8.78 8.69 3.99
N GLY A 119 8.20 8.14 5.04
CA GLY A 119 8.81 7.10 5.86
C GLY A 119 8.98 5.81 5.06
N GLU A 120 7.91 5.36 4.43
CA GLU A 120 7.83 4.16 3.62
C GLU A 120 8.77 4.23 2.41
N ILE A 121 8.81 5.39 1.71
CA ILE A 121 9.71 5.59 0.57
C ILE A 121 11.18 5.43 0.97
N LYS A 122 11.58 5.82 2.17
CA LYS A 122 12.95 5.64 2.68
C LYS A 122 13.29 4.17 2.94
N GLU A 123 12.31 3.32 3.18
CA GLU A 123 12.51 1.89 3.38
C GLU A 123 12.66 1.12 2.06
N LEU A 124 12.10 1.63 0.95
CA LEU A 124 12.10 0.94 -0.34
C LEU A 124 13.48 0.49 -0.83
N PRO A 125 14.59 1.22 -0.61
CA PRO A 125 15.93 0.74 -0.96
C PRO A 125 16.33 -0.58 -0.29
N HIS A 126 15.76 -0.89 0.88
CA HIS A 126 16.01 -2.12 1.62
C HIS A 126 15.04 -3.25 1.22
N ILE A 127 13.88 -2.89 0.64
CA ILE A 127 12.79 -3.82 0.32
C ILE A 127 12.88 -4.30 -1.13
N LEU A 128 13.17 -3.38 -2.04
CA LEU A 128 13.22 -3.67 -3.48
C LEU A 128 14.58 -4.23 -3.88
N ALA A 129 14.57 -5.28 -4.69
CA ALA A 129 15.80 -5.78 -5.30
C ALA A 129 16.47 -4.69 -6.17
N PRO A 130 17.80 -4.74 -6.40
CA PRO A 130 18.52 -3.71 -7.16
C PRO A 130 17.96 -3.42 -8.55
N ASP A 131 17.42 -4.46 -9.21
CA ASP A 131 16.83 -4.43 -10.56
C ASP A 131 15.30 -4.25 -10.54
N GLU A 132 14.68 -4.26 -9.37
CA GLU A 132 13.23 -4.21 -9.23
C GLU A 132 12.72 -2.78 -9.43
N VAL A 133 11.83 -2.60 -10.38
CA VAL A 133 11.25 -1.29 -10.73
C VAL A 133 9.80 -1.18 -10.23
N ILE A 134 9.39 0.01 -9.89
CA ILE A 134 8.01 0.31 -9.49
C ILE A 134 7.20 0.58 -10.75
N LEU A 135 6.11 -0.16 -10.94
CA LEU A 135 5.19 0.00 -12.07
C LEU A 135 4.01 0.93 -11.74
N ALA A 136 3.53 0.88 -10.51
CA ALA A 136 2.49 1.77 -9.97
C ALA A 136 2.58 1.79 -8.44
N ILE A 137 2.08 2.87 -7.84
CA ILE A 137 2.08 3.07 -6.38
C ILE A 137 0.89 3.95 -5.97
N THR A 138 0.34 3.70 -4.79
CA THR A 138 -0.72 4.50 -4.18
C THR A 138 -0.59 4.51 -2.66
N ASP A 139 -1.15 5.54 -2.01
CA ASP A 139 -1.38 5.49 -0.57
C ASP A 139 -2.44 4.44 -0.25
N ALA A 140 -2.18 3.62 0.74
CA ALA A 140 -3.12 2.59 1.17
C ALA A 140 -2.94 2.24 2.65
N GLN A 141 -4.04 1.86 3.27
CA GLN A 141 -4.10 1.41 4.65
C GLN A 141 -4.73 0.02 4.66
N PHE A 142 -4.20 -0.89 5.46
CA PHE A 142 -4.88 -2.16 5.71
C PHE A 142 -6.27 -1.89 6.29
N SER A 143 -7.31 -2.47 5.66
CA SER A 143 -8.67 -2.34 6.14
C SER A 143 -8.78 -2.79 7.61
N LYS A 144 -9.53 -2.00 8.39
CA LYS A 144 -9.74 -2.23 9.83
C LYS A 144 -8.48 -2.08 10.72
N THR A 145 -7.43 -1.47 10.21
CA THR A 145 -6.24 -1.12 11.00
C THR A 145 -5.98 0.39 10.93
N VAL A 146 -5.05 0.86 11.75
CA VAL A 146 -4.54 2.24 11.68
C VAL A 146 -3.20 2.33 10.93
N ASP A 147 -2.76 1.23 10.33
CA ASP A 147 -1.47 1.11 9.64
C ASP A 147 -1.54 1.76 8.25
N ALA A 148 -1.50 3.08 8.22
CA ALA A 148 -1.38 3.82 6.96
C ALA A 148 0.00 3.57 6.34
N GLY A 149 0.07 3.58 5.01
CA GLY A 149 1.30 3.32 4.27
C GLY A 149 1.11 3.43 2.77
N ILE A 150 1.85 2.65 2.03
CA ILE A 150 1.81 2.59 0.57
C ILE A 150 1.55 1.17 0.08
N LEU A 151 0.91 1.08 -1.07
CA LEU A 151 0.76 -0.14 -1.85
C LEU A 151 1.41 0.10 -3.21
N LEU A 152 2.34 -0.75 -3.59
CA LEU A 152 3.07 -0.65 -4.86
C LEU A 152 3.09 -1.97 -5.60
N VAL A 153 3.25 -1.91 -6.92
CA VAL A 153 3.37 -3.08 -7.78
C VAL A 153 4.66 -3.04 -8.56
N THR A 154 5.31 -4.19 -8.65
CA THR A 154 6.52 -4.44 -9.43
C THR A 154 6.24 -5.52 -10.48
N PRO A 155 7.18 -5.83 -11.38
CA PRO A 155 7.02 -6.96 -12.30
C PRO A 155 6.88 -8.33 -11.60
N LYS A 156 7.26 -8.44 -10.32
CA LYS A 156 7.33 -9.72 -9.59
C LYS A 156 6.22 -9.89 -8.54
N ARG A 157 5.71 -8.79 -7.95
CA ARG A 157 4.84 -8.82 -6.77
C ARG A 157 4.11 -7.52 -6.53
N ILE A 158 3.05 -7.58 -5.73
CA ILE A 158 2.48 -6.41 -5.04
C ILE A 158 3.10 -6.35 -3.63
N ILE A 159 3.45 -5.16 -3.18
CA ILE A 159 4.06 -4.94 -1.86
C ILE A 159 3.26 -3.87 -1.12
N SER A 160 2.88 -4.14 0.12
CA SER A 160 2.43 -3.10 1.04
C SER A 160 3.53 -2.78 2.04
N VAL A 161 3.75 -1.50 2.26
CA VAL A 161 4.70 -0.99 3.26
C VAL A 161 3.98 0.00 4.13
N SER A 162 3.99 -0.22 5.43
CA SER A 162 3.53 0.75 6.42
C SER A 162 4.63 0.98 7.45
N LYS A 163 4.80 2.24 7.85
CA LYS A 163 5.83 2.63 8.81
C LYS A 163 5.29 3.67 9.76
N ALA A 164 5.03 3.28 10.99
CA ALA A 164 4.79 4.23 12.06
C ALA A 164 6.09 4.99 12.38
N MET A 165 5.94 6.18 12.98
CA MET A 165 7.04 7.15 13.15
C MET A 165 8.29 6.55 13.81
N PHE A 166 8.12 5.56 14.69
CA PHE A 166 9.20 4.97 15.48
C PHE A 166 9.25 3.44 15.42
N SER A 167 8.46 2.82 14.54
CA SER A 167 8.45 1.36 14.36
C SER A 167 9.23 0.94 13.12
N PRO A 168 9.76 -0.30 13.06
CA PRO A 168 10.25 -0.85 11.81
C PRO A 168 9.12 -0.89 10.77
N ALA A 169 9.49 -0.84 9.51
CA ALA A 169 8.53 -0.97 8.46
C ALA A 169 7.88 -2.37 8.49
N LYS A 170 6.55 -2.40 8.47
CA LYS A 170 5.79 -3.62 8.21
C LYS A 170 5.69 -3.79 6.70
N VAL A 171 6.19 -4.91 6.18
CA VAL A 171 6.22 -5.22 4.75
C VAL A 171 5.42 -6.50 4.52
N ASN A 172 4.45 -6.44 3.60
CA ASN A 172 3.77 -7.65 3.14
C ASN A 172 3.92 -7.74 1.63
N GLU A 173 4.19 -8.94 1.17
CA GLU A 173 4.47 -9.25 -0.22
C GLU A 173 3.45 -10.25 -0.76
N TYR A 174 2.94 -9.97 -1.95
CA TYR A 174 2.01 -10.82 -2.66
C TYR A 174 2.62 -11.15 -4.02
N LEU A 175 3.22 -12.33 -4.13
CA LEU A 175 3.85 -12.79 -5.37
C LEU A 175 2.82 -12.91 -6.48
N ASN A 176 3.17 -12.53 -7.70
CA ASN A 176 2.25 -12.54 -8.83
C ASN A 176 1.60 -13.90 -9.07
N GLU A 177 2.34 -14.99 -8.83
CA GLU A 177 1.87 -16.37 -8.94
C GLU A 177 0.79 -16.75 -7.93
N ASN A 178 0.71 -16.05 -6.81
CA ASN A 178 -0.28 -16.26 -5.75
C ASN A 178 -1.51 -15.37 -5.88
N ILE A 179 -1.49 -14.39 -6.79
CA ILE A 179 -2.61 -13.46 -6.99
C ILE A 179 -3.57 -14.03 -8.04
N LEU A 180 -4.78 -14.35 -7.61
CA LEU A 180 -5.83 -14.87 -8.49
C LEU A 180 -6.53 -13.76 -9.27
N GLU A 181 -6.88 -12.69 -8.58
CA GLU A 181 -7.54 -11.52 -9.15
C GLU A 181 -7.45 -10.31 -8.22
N VAL A 182 -7.77 -9.15 -8.73
CA VAL A 182 -7.96 -7.93 -7.95
C VAL A 182 -9.37 -7.39 -8.17
N SER A 183 -9.96 -6.81 -7.13
CA SER A 183 -11.28 -6.18 -7.21
C SER A 183 -11.29 -4.83 -6.48
N PHE A 184 -12.29 -4.01 -6.78
CA PHE A 184 -12.40 -2.65 -6.26
C PHE A 184 -13.81 -2.37 -5.80
N VAL A 185 -13.95 -1.88 -4.59
CA VAL A 185 -15.22 -1.46 -4.04
C VAL A 185 -15.23 0.06 -3.93
N LYS A 186 -16.09 0.70 -4.74
CA LYS A 186 -16.32 2.14 -4.61
C LYS A 186 -17.12 2.40 -3.34
N SER A 187 -16.54 3.13 -2.42
CA SER A 187 -17.20 3.59 -1.21
C SER A 187 -17.20 5.12 -1.17
N PHE A 188 -18.23 5.69 -0.57
CA PHE A 188 -18.32 7.14 -0.41
C PHE A 188 -17.20 7.70 0.49
N LEU A 189 -16.84 6.96 1.53
CA LEU A 189 -15.81 7.39 2.49
C LEU A 189 -14.41 7.00 2.03
N SER A 190 -14.19 5.71 1.77
CA SER A 190 -12.89 5.19 1.35
C SER A 190 -13.07 4.04 0.37
N PRO A 191 -12.53 4.12 -0.86
CA PRO A 191 -12.51 3.00 -1.76
C PRO A 191 -11.62 1.88 -1.22
N ILE A 192 -11.99 0.63 -1.54
CA ILE A 192 -11.28 -0.56 -1.08
C ILE A 192 -10.71 -1.31 -2.27
N ILE A 193 -9.41 -1.51 -2.29
CA ILE A 193 -8.70 -2.40 -3.21
C ILE A 193 -8.60 -3.76 -2.53
N LYS A 194 -9.07 -4.81 -3.21
CA LYS A 194 -8.97 -6.19 -2.72
C LYS A 194 -8.03 -6.98 -3.60
N ILE A 195 -7.08 -7.66 -2.97
CA ILE A 195 -6.18 -8.62 -3.61
C ILE A 195 -6.61 -10.01 -3.19
N HIS A 196 -7.08 -10.80 -4.14
CA HIS A 196 -7.48 -12.18 -3.91
C HIS A 196 -6.27 -13.08 -4.17
N THR A 197 -5.78 -13.72 -3.13
CA THR A 197 -4.69 -14.69 -3.21
C THR A 197 -5.22 -16.11 -3.08
N ASN A 198 -4.36 -17.10 -3.28
CA ASN A 198 -4.73 -18.51 -3.08
C ASN A 198 -5.27 -18.80 -1.66
N ASP A 199 -4.79 -18.05 -0.65
CA ASP A 199 -5.06 -18.33 0.76
C ASP A 199 -6.10 -17.40 1.36
N LYS A 200 -6.15 -16.14 0.93
CA LYS A 200 -6.97 -15.10 1.57
C LYS A 200 -7.28 -13.93 0.64
N ILE A 201 -8.25 -13.13 1.06
CA ILE A 201 -8.52 -11.82 0.47
C ILE A 201 -7.91 -10.76 1.38
N VAL A 202 -7.06 -9.90 0.81
CA VAL A 202 -6.46 -8.78 1.53
C VAL A 202 -7.09 -7.49 1.05
N GLU A 203 -7.48 -6.64 1.98
CA GLU A 203 -8.22 -5.41 1.71
C GLU A 203 -7.40 -4.19 2.12
N PHE A 204 -7.32 -3.22 1.23
CA PHE A 204 -6.64 -1.94 1.43
C PHE A 204 -7.62 -0.79 1.20
N GLU A 205 -7.71 0.12 2.15
CA GLU A 205 -8.50 1.33 2.06
C GLU A 205 -7.63 2.52 1.65
N SER A 206 -8.16 3.43 0.83
CA SER A 206 -7.48 4.67 0.47
C SER A 206 -8.33 5.86 0.89
N PHE A 207 -7.90 6.58 1.94
CA PHE A 207 -8.61 7.74 2.47
C PHE A 207 -8.16 9.06 1.84
N LEU A 208 -6.90 9.15 1.46
CA LEU A 208 -6.27 10.41 1.09
C LEU A 208 -6.38 10.73 -0.40
N ASN A 209 -6.36 9.71 -1.27
CA ASN A 209 -6.31 9.87 -2.72
C ASN A 209 -7.21 8.85 -3.44
N LYS A 210 -8.52 9.10 -3.44
CA LYS A 210 -9.52 8.18 -4.03
C LYS A 210 -9.31 7.95 -5.53
N ASP A 211 -9.02 9.00 -6.27
CA ASP A 211 -8.84 8.95 -7.73
C ASP A 211 -7.58 8.15 -8.07
N TYR A 212 -6.50 8.35 -7.34
CA TYR A 212 -5.26 7.58 -7.52
C TYR A 212 -5.40 6.11 -7.11
N ALA A 213 -6.23 5.80 -6.12
CA ALA A 213 -6.56 4.42 -5.78
C ALA A 213 -7.32 3.73 -6.93
N GLU A 214 -8.23 4.43 -7.60
CA GLU A 214 -8.94 3.91 -8.77
C GLU A 214 -7.98 3.73 -9.96
N ASP A 215 -7.09 4.68 -10.21
CA ASP A 215 -6.07 4.59 -11.25
C ASP A 215 -5.10 3.44 -11.00
N PHE A 216 -4.63 3.29 -9.76
CA PHE A 216 -3.80 2.15 -9.35
C PHE A 216 -4.55 0.83 -9.56
N TYR A 217 -5.81 0.73 -9.13
CA TYR A 217 -6.62 -0.45 -9.37
C TYR A 217 -6.78 -0.74 -10.85
N ASN A 218 -7.10 0.26 -11.68
CA ASN A 218 -7.24 0.09 -13.11
C ASN A 218 -5.96 -0.40 -13.78
N PHE A 219 -4.80 -0.01 -13.25
CA PHE A 219 -3.51 -0.51 -13.69
C PHE A 219 -3.32 -1.99 -13.32
N ILE A 220 -3.48 -2.35 -12.04
CA ILE A 220 -3.27 -3.74 -11.59
C ILE A 220 -4.32 -4.70 -12.15
N LYS A 221 -5.54 -4.26 -12.37
CA LYS A 221 -6.61 -5.03 -13.02
C LYS A 221 -6.18 -5.53 -14.41
N LYS A 222 -5.47 -4.72 -15.18
CA LYS A 222 -4.95 -5.12 -16.49
C LYS A 222 -3.90 -6.22 -16.40
N ILE A 223 -3.19 -6.31 -15.27
CA ILE A 223 -2.15 -7.33 -15.03
C ILE A 223 -2.80 -8.64 -14.56
N TYR A 224 -3.63 -8.57 -13.52
CA TYR A 224 -4.10 -9.74 -12.79
C TYR A 224 -5.44 -10.31 -13.25
N ASN A 225 -6.28 -9.52 -13.95
CA ASN A 225 -7.60 -9.94 -14.41
C ASN A 225 -7.64 -10.17 -15.94
N LYS A 226 -6.50 -10.44 -16.58
CA LYS A 226 -6.35 -10.54 -18.06
C LYS A 226 -7.38 -11.45 -18.70
N GLU A 227 -7.59 -12.65 -18.16
CA GLU A 227 -8.50 -13.62 -18.75
C GLU A 227 -9.98 -13.18 -18.69
N LYS A 228 -10.39 -12.56 -17.57
CA LYS A 228 -11.74 -11.99 -17.44
C LYS A 228 -11.92 -10.77 -18.35
N TYR A 229 -10.85 -9.99 -18.54
CA TYR A 229 -10.88 -8.81 -19.42
C TYR A 229 -10.99 -9.20 -20.88
N GLN A 230 -10.30 -10.26 -21.32
CA GLN A 230 -10.41 -10.79 -22.67
C GLN A 230 -11.80 -11.36 -22.94
N LYS A 231 -12.32 -12.21 -22.05
CA LYS A 231 -13.70 -12.73 -22.20
C LYS A 231 -14.74 -11.62 -22.25
N GLN A 232 -14.64 -10.62 -21.38
CA GLN A 232 -15.59 -9.50 -21.35
C GLN A 232 -15.48 -8.61 -22.61
N SER A 233 -14.24 -8.40 -23.14
CA SER A 233 -14.02 -7.66 -24.38
C SER A 233 -14.53 -8.43 -25.60
N ASP A 234 -14.41 -9.75 -25.59
CA ASP A 234 -14.87 -10.63 -26.67
C ASP A 234 -16.42 -10.75 -26.64
N GLU A 235 -17.03 -10.83 -25.46
CA GLU A 235 -18.48 -10.80 -25.30
C GLU A 235 -19.08 -9.43 -25.72
N VAL A 236 -18.45 -8.32 -25.34
CA VAL A 236 -18.89 -6.97 -25.73
C VAL A 236 -18.74 -6.78 -27.24
N LYS A 237 -17.66 -7.28 -27.85
CA LYS A 237 -17.49 -7.26 -29.31
C LYS A 237 -18.52 -8.14 -30.00
N ALA A 238 -18.79 -9.34 -29.48
CA ALA A 238 -19.78 -10.25 -30.02
C ALA A 238 -21.20 -9.65 -29.96
N ILE A 239 -21.58 -9.05 -28.83
CA ILE A 239 -22.88 -8.35 -28.66
C ILE A 239 -22.96 -7.13 -29.60
N SER A 240 -21.87 -6.37 -29.75
CA SER A 240 -21.80 -5.24 -30.66
C SER A 240 -21.97 -5.68 -32.12
N SER A 241 -21.27 -6.76 -32.53
CA SER A 241 -21.36 -7.33 -33.87
C SER A 241 -22.77 -7.84 -34.16
N GLU A 242 -23.36 -8.60 -33.23
CA GLU A 242 -24.76 -9.10 -33.38
C GLU A 242 -25.76 -7.97 -33.48
N ALA A 243 -25.59 -6.90 -32.72
CA ALA A 243 -26.44 -5.72 -32.80
C ALA A 243 -26.34 -5.03 -34.18
N VAL A 244 -25.13 -4.95 -34.76
CA VAL A 244 -24.90 -4.41 -36.11
C VAL A 244 -25.52 -5.31 -37.18
N PHE A 245 -25.39 -6.64 -37.04
CA PHE A 245 -26.05 -7.58 -37.99
C PHE A 245 -27.57 -7.45 -37.94
N LYS A 246 -28.19 -7.36 -36.76
CA LYS A 246 -29.66 -7.12 -36.65
C LYS A 246 -30.08 -5.78 -37.29
N GLN A 247 -29.25 -4.75 -37.19
CA GLN A 247 -29.53 -3.46 -37.85
C GLN A 247 -29.41 -3.57 -39.38
N LEU A 248 -28.45 -4.34 -39.90
CA LEU A 248 -28.28 -4.60 -41.31
C LEU A 248 -29.48 -5.38 -41.91
N GLU A 249 -29.96 -6.42 -41.19
CA GLU A 249 -31.16 -7.16 -41.57
C GLU A 249 -32.39 -6.24 -41.64
N LYS A 250 -32.60 -5.41 -40.61
CA LYS A 250 -33.70 -4.44 -40.60
C LYS A 250 -33.60 -3.41 -41.73
N LEU A 251 -32.36 -2.99 -42.04
CA LEU A 251 -32.11 -2.09 -43.17
C LEU A 251 -32.47 -2.74 -44.51
N ALA A 252 -32.13 -4.04 -44.68
CA ALA A 252 -32.51 -4.80 -45.88
C ALA A 252 -34.04 -4.93 -46.04
N GLN A 253 -34.75 -5.23 -44.93
CA GLN A 253 -36.22 -5.29 -44.92
C GLN A 253 -36.88 -3.96 -45.33
N LEU A 254 -36.34 -2.81 -44.86
CA LEU A 254 -36.82 -1.50 -45.21
C LEU A 254 -36.64 -1.15 -46.71
N ARG A 255 -35.51 -1.66 -47.30
CA ARG A 255 -35.31 -1.53 -48.75
C ARG A 255 -36.27 -2.39 -49.53
N GLU A 256 -36.45 -3.67 -49.15
CA GLU A 256 -37.40 -4.58 -49.79
C GLU A 256 -38.84 -4.10 -49.67
N GLY A 257 -39.21 -3.44 -48.57
CA GLY A 257 -40.48 -2.80 -48.36
C GLY A 257 -40.66 -1.49 -49.11
N GLY A 258 -39.68 -1.04 -49.89
CA GLY A 258 -39.74 0.21 -50.66
C GLY A 258 -39.71 1.49 -49.81
N ILE A 259 -39.33 1.38 -48.53
CA ILE A 259 -39.23 2.51 -47.61
C ILE A 259 -37.93 3.28 -47.80
N LEU A 260 -36.86 2.55 -48.23
CA LEU A 260 -35.55 3.11 -48.52
C LEU A 260 -35.23 2.92 -50.01
N THR A 261 -34.64 3.93 -50.61
CA THR A 261 -34.05 3.85 -51.94
C THR A 261 -32.74 3.03 -51.90
N GLU A 262 -32.28 2.55 -53.05
CA GLU A 262 -31.03 1.80 -53.16
C GLU A 262 -29.82 2.62 -52.70
N GLU A 263 -29.83 3.94 -52.99
CA GLU A 263 -28.76 4.86 -52.59
C GLU A 263 -28.75 5.09 -51.09
N GLU A 264 -29.90 5.29 -50.47
CA GLU A 264 -30.03 5.45 -49.02
C GLU A 264 -29.62 4.17 -48.29
N PHE A 265 -30.01 3.00 -48.77
CA PHE A 265 -29.59 1.70 -48.25
C PHE A 265 -28.08 1.55 -48.31
N ALA A 266 -27.43 1.85 -49.45
CA ALA A 266 -25.97 1.73 -49.59
C ALA A 266 -25.21 2.63 -48.63
N VAL A 267 -25.66 3.87 -48.42
CA VAL A 267 -25.05 4.80 -47.47
C VAL A 267 -25.19 4.33 -46.04
N GLN A 268 -26.37 3.87 -45.63
CA GLN A 268 -26.59 3.40 -44.26
C GLN A 268 -25.84 2.06 -43.97
N LYS A 269 -25.84 1.15 -44.96
CA LYS A 269 -25.08 -0.11 -44.87
C LYS A 269 -23.59 0.15 -44.66
N LYS A 270 -23.00 1.09 -45.40
CA LYS A 270 -21.59 1.46 -45.22
C LYS A 270 -21.32 1.99 -43.85
N LYS A 271 -22.14 2.88 -43.30
CA LYS A 271 -22.02 3.41 -41.92
C LYS A 271 -22.12 2.34 -40.84
N LEU A 272 -22.93 1.30 -41.06
CA LEU A 272 -23.06 0.19 -40.11
C LEU A 272 -21.86 -0.74 -40.17
N LEU A 273 -21.31 -1.02 -41.35
CA LEU A 273 -20.12 -1.85 -41.53
C LEU A 273 -18.84 -1.19 -40.99
N GLU A 274 -18.78 0.14 -40.98
CA GLU A 274 -17.66 0.88 -40.36
C GLU A 274 -17.64 0.78 -38.82
N LYS A 275 -18.68 0.22 -38.17
CA LYS A 275 -18.80 0.00 -36.74
C LYS A 275 -18.41 -1.44 -36.31
N LEU A 276 -18.15 -2.36 -37.24
CA LEU A 276 -17.63 -3.72 -37.00
C LEU A 276 -16.12 -3.71 -36.89
#